data_b7bda7562f4222e81f6bd0193fcb641c
#
_entry.id   b7bda7562f4222e81f6bd0193fcb641c
#
_cell.length_a   1.000
_cell.length_b   1.000
_cell.length_c   1.000
_cell.angle_alpha   90.00
_cell.angle_beta   90.00
_cell.angle_gamma   90.00
#
_symmetry.space_group_name_H-M   'P 1'
#
loop_
_entity.id
_entity.type
_entity.pdbx_description
1 polymer ?
#
loop_
_entity_poly.entity_id
_entity_poly.type
_entity_poly.pdbx_seq_one_letter_code
_entity_poly.pdbx_strand_id
1 'polypeptide(L)'
;SAPNTAAAYFALFQKLNNYLIFDPLNNKEDIKCFAAVATSLNNYYPHAVRSKNLYNIVIKGMKNTRTPQQKVLELPEEAISETGIIDIALRDMKGNTHKLSELKGKVVLLDFTIYQSAASAPHNFLLNDLYTKYKDQGLVIYQVSLDADEHFWKTTADNLPWICVRDANGIYSNVAGMYNVKEVPSLFLINRNSQLSARGETIKD
;
A
#
# COMPACT_ATOMS: atom_id res chain seq x y z
N SER A 1 -22.08 10.67 -24.96
CA SER A 1 -23.09 10.43 -23.90
C SER A 1 -23.14 11.64 -22.96
N ALA A 2 -24.30 11.95 -22.42
CA ALA A 2 -24.44 13.07 -21.52
C ALA A 2 -23.71 12.78 -20.19
N PRO A 3 -22.82 13.68 -19.72
CA PRO A 3 -21.97 13.43 -18.55
C PRO A 3 -22.73 13.37 -17.21
N ASN A 4 -23.98 13.78 -17.18
CA ASN A 4 -24.86 13.75 -16.00
C ASN A 4 -25.66 12.45 -15.85
N THR A 5 -25.32 11.42 -16.61
CA THR A 5 -26.05 10.14 -16.57
C THR A 5 -25.36 9.11 -15.68
N ALA A 6 -26.15 8.16 -15.14
CA ALA A 6 -25.60 7.01 -14.44
C ALA A 6 -24.64 6.18 -15.33
N ALA A 7 -24.92 6.08 -16.63
CA ALA A 7 -24.07 5.42 -17.59
C ALA A 7 -22.69 6.05 -17.68
N ALA A 8 -22.60 7.40 -17.68
CA ALA A 8 -21.32 8.10 -17.66
C ALA A 8 -20.52 7.81 -16.39
N TYR A 9 -21.19 7.80 -15.23
CA TYR A 9 -20.55 7.42 -13.96
C TYR A 9 -20.00 6.00 -14.01
N PHE A 10 -20.82 5.02 -14.44
CA PHE A 10 -20.36 3.62 -14.51
C PHE A 10 -19.24 3.40 -15.54
N ALA A 11 -19.22 4.15 -16.63
CA ALA A 11 -18.16 4.05 -17.64
C ALA A 11 -16.77 4.39 -17.06
N LEU A 12 -16.67 5.31 -16.09
CA LEU A 12 -15.43 5.71 -15.46
C LEU A 12 -14.80 4.60 -14.61
N PHE A 13 -15.61 3.67 -14.09
CA PHE A 13 -15.16 2.62 -13.17
C PHE A 13 -15.09 1.23 -13.83
N GLN A 14 -15.01 1.20 -15.17
CA GLN A 14 -14.83 -0.06 -15.88
C GLN A 14 -13.46 -0.66 -15.59
N LYS A 15 -13.43 -1.99 -15.50
CA LYS A 15 -12.23 -2.76 -15.20
C LYS A 15 -11.92 -3.73 -16.33
N LEU A 16 -10.64 -3.92 -16.58
CA LEU A 16 -10.10 -5.01 -17.41
C LEU A 16 -9.15 -5.82 -16.54
N ASN A 17 -9.36 -7.12 -16.42
CA ASN A 17 -8.55 -8.01 -15.57
C ASN A 17 -8.37 -7.49 -14.12
N ASN A 18 -9.47 -7.04 -13.50
CA ASN A 18 -9.52 -6.41 -12.16
C ASN A 18 -8.85 -5.03 -12.02
N TYR A 19 -8.21 -4.48 -13.05
CA TYR A 19 -7.63 -3.15 -13.06
C TYR A 19 -8.61 -2.13 -13.65
N LEU A 20 -8.69 -0.93 -13.06
CA LEU A 20 -9.44 0.18 -13.66
C LEU A 20 -8.81 0.52 -15.02
N ILE A 21 -9.65 0.73 -16.03
CA ILE A 21 -9.21 1.18 -17.36
C ILE A 21 -8.67 2.62 -17.29
N PHE A 22 -9.27 3.43 -16.42
CA PHE A 22 -8.88 4.82 -16.19
C PHE A 22 -8.18 4.96 -14.84
N ASP A 23 -7.09 5.72 -14.78
CA ASP A 23 -6.39 6.09 -13.54
C ASP A 23 -6.72 7.53 -13.13
N PRO A 24 -7.76 7.74 -12.31
CA PRO A 24 -8.17 9.08 -11.90
C PRO A 24 -7.22 9.76 -10.92
N LEU A 25 -6.17 9.09 -10.47
CA LEU A 25 -5.29 9.63 -9.44
C LEU A 25 -3.93 10.07 -9.97
N ASN A 26 -3.44 9.43 -11.05
CA ASN A 26 -2.08 9.68 -11.54
C ASN A 26 -2.04 10.04 -13.04
N ASN A 27 -3.10 9.75 -13.79
CA ASN A 27 -3.17 10.10 -15.21
C ASN A 27 -3.97 11.39 -15.44
N LYS A 28 -3.30 12.45 -15.90
CA LYS A 28 -3.88 13.78 -16.09
C LYS A 28 -5.02 13.81 -17.12
N GLU A 29 -4.96 12.98 -18.15
CA GLU A 29 -6.01 12.92 -19.18
C GLU A 29 -7.25 12.20 -18.63
N ASP A 30 -7.05 11.13 -17.88
CA ASP A 30 -8.14 10.40 -17.25
C ASP A 30 -8.86 11.26 -16.21
N ILE A 31 -8.11 12.05 -15.41
CA ILE A 31 -8.69 13.00 -14.45
C ILE A 31 -9.63 13.98 -15.14
N LYS A 32 -9.33 14.43 -16.37
CA LYS A 32 -10.23 15.33 -17.12
C LYS A 32 -11.60 14.68 -17.39
N CYS A 33 -11.59 13.39 -17.74
CA CYS A 33 -12.82 12.64 -17.95
C CYS A 33 -13.63 12.53 -16.64
N PHE A 34 -12.97 12.20 -15.54
CA PHE A 34 -13.60 12.17 -14.22
C PHE A 34 -14.12 13.54 -13.80
N ALA A 35 -13.36 14.61 -14.03
CA ALA A 35 -13.75 15.98 -13.70
C ALA A 35 -15.01 16.45 -14.46
N ALA A 36 -15.10 16.13 -15.75
CA ALA A 36 -16.25 16.46 -16.55
C ALA A 36 -17.55 15.81 -16.01
N VAL A 37 -17.49 14.52 -15.66
CA VAL A 37 -18.62 13.80 -15.10
C VAL A 37 -18.92 14.28 -13.66
N ALA A 38 -17.88 14.52 -12.83
CA ALA A 38 -18.05 15.02 -11.47
C ALA A 38 -18.74 16.39 -11.43
N THR A 39 -18.28 17.31 -12.27
CA THR A 39 -18.87 18.67 -12.40
C THR A 39 -20.36 18.57 -12.82
N SER A 40 -20.61 17.76 -13.84
CA SER A 40 -21.96 17.59 -14.34
C SER A 40 -22.90 16.95 -13.30
N LEU A 41 -22.47 15.89 -12.64
CA LEU A 41 -23.26 15.25 -11.57
C LEU A 41 -23.44 16.17 -10.37
N ASN A 42 -22.45 16.97 -10.00
CA ASN A 42 -22.59 17.92 -8.91
C ASN A 42 -23.60 19.04 -9.21
N ASN A 43 -23.68 19.50 -10.47
CA ASN A 43 -24.64 20.50 -10.89
C ASN A 43 -26.10 19.97 -10.85
N TYR A 44 -26.31 18.72 -11.26
CA TYR A 44 -27.65 18.13 -11.31
C TYR A 44 -28.06 17.43 -9.99
N TYR A 45 -27.08 16.90 -9.25
CA TYR A 45 -27.31 16.08 -8.04
C TYR A 45 -26.31 16.41 -6.92
N PRO A 46 -26.29 17.66 -6.40
CA PRO A 46 -25.26 18.14 -5.47
C PRO A 46 -25.22 17.41 -4.13
N HIS A 47 -26.36 16.83 -3.73
CA HIS A 47 -26.48 16.12 -2.45
C HIS A 47 -26.25 14.60 -2.57
N ALA A 48 -26.10 14.08 -3.78
CA ALA A 48 -25.91 12.66 -3.98
C ALA A 48 -24.51 12.21 -3.49
N VAL A 49 -24.48 11.14 -2.73
CA VAL A 49 -23.22 10.56 -2.19
C VAL A 49 -22.21 10.26 -3.33
N ARG A 50 -22.70 9.74 -4.45
CA ARG A 50 -21.86 9.44 -5.63
C ARG A 50 -21.22 10.68 -6.24
N SER A 51 -21.95 11.82 -6.29
CA SER A 51 -21.41 13.09 -6.77
C SER A 51 -20.28 13.58 -5.88
N LYS A 52 -20.44 13.54 -4.57
CA LYS A 52 -19.44 13.92 -3.57
C LYS A 52 -18.20 13.02 -3.65
N ASN A 53 -18.39 11.70 -3.74
CA ASN A 53 -17.30 10.74 -3.85
C ASN A 53 -16.47 10.95 -5.12
N LEU A 54 -17.15 11.14 -6.27
CA LEU A 54 -16.49 11.39 -7.53
C LEU A 54 -15.70 12.71 -7.50
N TYR A 55 -16.29 13.76 -6.92
CA TYR A 55 -15.62 15.05 -6.73
C TYR A 55 -14.35 14.90 -5.88
N ASN A 56 -14.40 14.16 -4.79
CA ASN A 56 -13.24 13.90 -3.93
C ASN A 56 -12.11 13.16 -4.66
N ILE A 57 -12.46 12.18 -5.50
CA ILE A 57 -11.47 11.47 -6.35
C ILE A 57 -10.78 12.44 -7.29
N VAL A 58 -11.54 13.32 -7.96
CA VAL A 58 -11.00 14.32 -8.88
C VAL A 58 -10.07 15.31 -8.16
N ILE A 59 -10.48 15.82 -7.00
CA ILE A 59 -9.64 16.73 -6.21
C ILE A 59 -8.32 16.05 -5.79
N LYS A 60 -8.39 14.77 -5.37
CA LYS A 60 -7.21 13.99 -5.01
C LYS A 60 -6.27 13.82 -6.22
N GLY A 61 -6.81 13.43 -7.37
CA GLY A 61 -6.05 13.28 -8.59
C GLY A 61 -5.43 14.60 -9.08
N MET A 62 -6.19 15.70 -9.03
CA MET A 62 -5.66 17.04 -9.37
C MET A 62 -4.52 17.47 -8.44
N LYS A 63 -4.60 17.16 -7.14
CA LYS A 63 -3.49 17.41 -6.21
C LYS A 63 -2.26 16.61 -6.59
N ASN A 64 -2.43 15.31 -6.86
CA ASN A 64 -1.33 14.42 -7.23
C ASN A 64 -0.63 14.85 -8.53
N THR A 65 -1.38 15.36 -9.51
CA THR A 65 -0.85 15.71 -10.84
C THR A 65 -0.44 17.18 -11.00
N ARG A 66 -0.84 18.07 -10.10
CA ARG A 66 -0.39 19.49 -10.07
C ARG A 66 0.96 19.67 -9.41
N THR A 67 1.30 18.81 -8.49
CA THR A 67 2.69 18.72 -8.03
C THR A 67 3.48 18.12 -9.19
N PRO A 68 4.52 18.80 -9.73
CA PRO A 68 5.34 18.17 -10.75
C PRO A 68 5.97 16.94 -10.13
N GLN A 69 5.38 15.79 -10.41
CA GLN A 69 6.06 14.51 -10.20
C GLN A 69 7.02 14.27 -11.37
N GLN A 70 7.99 15.13 -11.52
CA GLN A 70 9.38 14.75 -11.65
C GLN A 70 9.99 14.76 -10.24
N LYS A 71 9.41 14.04 -9.32
CA LYS A 71 10.22 13.26 -8.41
C LYS A 71 10.67 12.04 -9.24
N VAL A 72 11.75 12.15 -10.03
CA VAL A 72 12.93 11.38 -9.63
C VAL A 72 12.77 11.23 -8.12
N LEU A 73 12.53 10.00 -7.64
CA LEU A 73 12.67 9.69 -6.23
C LEU A 73 14.13 10.06 -5.89
N GLU A 74 14.38 11.35 -5.68
CA GLU A 74 15.37 11.79 -4.74
C GLU A 74 14.78 11.27 -3.43
N LEU A 75 15.14 10.02 -3.14
CA LEU A 75 15.03 9.48 -1.80
C LEU A 75 15.70 10.55 -0.94
N PRO A 76 15.00 11.16 0.04
CA PRO A 76 15.68 12.03 0.98
C PRO A 76 16.91 11.23 1.42
N GLU A 77 18.09 11.81 1.40
CA GLU A 77 19.32 11.13 1.85
C GLU A 77 19.13 10.53 3.25
N GLU A 78 18.21 11.09 4.04
CA GLU A 78 17.74 10.58 5.32
C GLU A 78 16.88 9.30 5.23
N ALA A 79 16.32 8.93 4.06
CA ALA A 79 15.50 7.72 3.90
C ALA A 79 16.33 6.50 3.48
N ILE A 80 17.56 6.72 3.01
CA ILE A 80 18.54 5.64 2.81
C ILE A 80 19.32 5.58 4.11
N SER A 81 19.05 4.57 4.93
CA SER A 81 19.92 4.31 6.06
C SER A 81 21.33 4.09 5.52
N GLU A 82 22.37 4.45 6.27
CA GLU A 82 23.79 4.19 5.95
C GLU A 82 24.07 2.73 5.55
N THR A 83 23.08 1.87 5.66
CA THR A 83 23.09 0.42 5.46
C THR A 83 22.44 -0.05 4.16
N GLY A 84 21.90 0.83 3.31
CA GLY A 84 21.43 0.48 1.97
C GLY A 84 20.02 -0.09 1.89
N ILE A 85 19.20 0.01 2.95
CA ILE A 85 17.76 -0.24 2.92
C ILE A 85 16.99 1.09 2.98
N ILE A 86 15.80 1.11 2.38
CA ILE A 86 14.86 2.21 2.55
C ILE A 86 14.18 2.03 3.90
N ASP A 87 14.34 3.01 4.79
CA ASP A 87 13.72 2.92 6.12
C ASP A 87 12.20 3.06 6.05
N ILE A 88 11.52 2.30 6.89
CA ILE A 88 10.07 2.30 7.06
C ILE A 88 9.77 2.72 8.50
N ALA A 89 8.93 3.72 8.67
CA ALA A 89 8.45 4.15 9.97
C ALA A 89 6.91 4.16 9.94
N LEU A 90 6.30 3.10 10.44
CA LEU A 90 4.84 2.92 10.46
C LEU A 90 4.36 2.58 11.87
N ARG A 91 3.06 2.77 12.11
CA ARG A 91 2.46 2.55 13.42
C ARG A 91 1.83 1.16 13.55
N ASP A 92 2.01 0.57 14.73
CA ASP A 92 1.28 -0.61 15.15
C ASP A 92 -0.16 -0.29 15.61
N MET A 93 -0.93 -1.31 15.97
CA MET A 93 -2.32 -1.16 16.42
C MET A 93 -2.46 -0.37 17.73
N LYS A 94 -1.38 -0.25 18.53
CA LYS A 94 -1.34 0.50 19.79
C LYS A 94 -0.90 1.95 19.58
N GLY A 95 -0.52 2.30 18.33
CA GLY A 95 -0.05 3.63 17.94
C GLY A 95 1.45 3.84 18.10
N ASN A 96 2.22 2.82 18.50
CA ASN A 96 3.67 2.90 18.59
C ASN A 96 4.27 2.89 17.18
N THR A 97 5.25 3.74 16.95
CA THR A 97 5.98 3.75 15.69
C THR A 97 7.12 2.74 15.74
N HIS A 98 7.19 1.87 14.75
CA HIS A 98 8.28 0.92 14.55
C HIS A 98 9.07 1.32 13.31
N LYS A 99 10.38 1.46 13.46
CA LYS A 99 11.30 1.73 12.35
C LYS A 99 12.01 0.46 11.92
N LEU A 100 12.09 0.24 10.61
CA LEU A 100 12.82 -0.90 10.07
C LEU A 100 14.32 -0.83 10.43
N SER A 101 14.88 0.38 10.46
CA SER A 101 16.27 0.63 10.84
C SER A 101 16.61 0.24 12.30
N GLU A 102 15.63 0.20 13.19
CA GLU A 102 15.81 -0.25 14.58
C GLU A 102 16.09 -1.75 14.70
N LEU A 103 15.83 -2.50 13.64
CA LEU A 103 16.04 -3.95 13.57
C LEU A 103 17.44 -4.34 13.06
N LYS A 104 18.37 -3.38 12.95
CA LYS A 104 19.75 -3.63 12.57
C LYS A 104 20.40 -4.73 13.43
N GLY A 105 21.15 -5.61 12.81
CA GLY A 105 21.77 -6.77 13.47
C GLY A 105 20.91 -8.02 13.51
N LYS A 106 19.62 -7.92 13.12
CA LYS A 106 18.71 -9.06 12.99
C LYS A 106 18.50 -9.43 11.53
N VAL A 107 18.05 -10.65 11.30
CA VAL A 107 17.53 -11.05 9.99
C VAL A 107 16.06 -10.62 9.96
N VAL A 108 15.68 -9.76 9.01
CA VAL A 108 14.31 -9.26 8.94
C VAL A 108 13.62 -9.80 7.70
N LEU A 109 12.48 -10.41 7.91
CA LEU A 109 11.54 -10.74 6.85
C LEU A 109 10.51 -9.61 6.78
N LEU A 110 10.72 -8.70 5.81
CA LEU A 110 9.79 -7.62 5.51
C LEU A 110 8.71 -8.17 4.58
N ASP A 111 7.46 -8.06 4.99
CA ASP A 111 6.31 -8.57 4.27
C ASP A 111 5.27 -7.48 4.03
N PHE A 112 4.79 -7.37 2.80
CA PHE A 112 3.66 -6.52 2.45
C PHE A 112 2.44 -7.40 2.16
N THR A 113 1.33 -7.13 2.83
CA THR A 113 0.14 -7.96 2.76
C THR A 113 -1.15 -7.15 2.79
N ILE A 114 -2.25 -7.79 2.40
CA ILE A 114 -3.63 -7.34 2.64
C ILE A 114 -4.35 -8.48 3.34
N TYR A 115 -4.70 -8.31 4.60
CA TYR A 115 -5.34 -9.37 5.40
C TYR A 115 -6.72 -9.77 4.88
N GLN A 116 -7.44 -8.87 4.24
CA GLN A 116 -8.72 -9.16 3.58
C GLN A 116 -8.57 -10.02 2.31
N SER A 117 -7.35 -10.25 1.84
CA SER A 117 -7.09 -11.12 0.69
C SER A 117 -7.27 -12.59 1.04
N ALA A 118 -7.81 -13.39 0.13
CA ALA A 118 -7.92 -14.83 0.29
C ALA A 118 -6.56 -15.54 0.46
N ALA A 119 -5.48 -14.93 -0.05
CA ALA A 119 -4.11 -15.43 0.09
C ALA A 119 -3.52 -15.19 1.49
N SER A 120 -4.12 -14.31 2.29
CA SER A 120 -3.54 -13.88 3.59
C SER A 120 -3.44 -15.01 4.61
N ALA A 121 -4.47 -15.82 4.78
CA ALA A 121 -4.46 -16.88 5.78
C ALA A 121 -3.38 -17.93 5.52
N PRO A 122 -3.28 -18.56 4.34
CA PRO A 122 -2.19 -19.50 4.05
C PRO A 122 -0.80 -18.84 4.13
N HIS A 123 -0.68 -17.57 3.73
CA HIS A 123 0.56 -16.80 3.83
C HIS A 123 0.99 -16.61 5.30
N ASN A 124 0.08 -16.21 6.18
CA ASN A 124 0.38 -16.04 7.60
C ASN A 124 0.72 -17.37 8.29
N PHE A 125 0.17 -18.50 7.85
CA PHE A 125 0.60 -19.81 8.32
C PHE A 125 2.06 -20.09 7.96
N LEU A 126 2.46 -19.84 6.70
CA LEU A 126 3.85 -19.97 6.26
C LEU A 126 4.78 -19.07 7.11
N LEU A 127 4.41 -17.82 7.32
CA LEU A 127 5.18 -16.88 8.15
C LEU A 127 5.31 -17.38 9.60
N ASN A 128 4.25 -17.96 10.15
CA ASN A 128 4.27 -18.49 11.52
C ASN A 128 5.21 -19.69 11.67
N ASP A 129 5.27 -20.58 10.67
CA ASP A 129 6.21 -21.70 10.64
C ASP A 129 7.65 -21.19 10.59
N LEU A 130 7.94 -20.23 9.71
CA LEU A 130 9.27 -19.61 9.63
C LEU A 130 9.63 -18.89 10.94
N TYR A 131 8.69 -18.13 11.49
CA TYR A 131 8.91 -17.41 12.74
C TYR A 131 9.21 -18.35 13.89
N THR A 132 8.42 -19.39 14.05
CA THR A 132 8.60 -20.39 15.10
C THR A 132 9.97 -21.10 15.00
N LYS A 133 10.40 -21.40 13.77
CA LYS A 133 11.67 -22.09 13.51
C LYS A 133 12.89 -21.19 13.75
N TYR A 134 12.81 -19.88 13.46
CA TYR A 134 14.00 -19.02 13.39
C TYR A 134 14.01 -17.83 14.35
N LYS A 135 12.94 -17.55 15.11
CA LYS A 135 12.88 -16.43 16.06
C LYS A 135 14.03 -16.43 17.07
N ASP A 136 14.38 -17.61 17.59
CA ASP A 136 15.47 -17.77 18.56
C ASP A 136 16.85 -17.63 17.93
N GLN A 137 16.93 -17.67 16.59
CA GLN A 137 18.15 -17.44 15.79
C GLN A 137 18.25 -15.98 15.31
N GLY A 138 17.29 -15.13 15.74
CA GLY A 138 17.29 -13.70 15.45
C GLY A 138 16.51 -13.29 14.21
N LEU A 139 15.55 -14.11 13.74
CA LEU A 139 14.57 -13.72 12.76
C LEU A 139 13.53 -12.80 13.39
N VAL A 140 13.26 -11.69 12.73
CA VAL A 140 12.13 -10.79 13.01
C VAL A 140 11.28 -10.68 11.76
N ILE A 141 9.97 -10.75 11.92
CA ILE A 141 9.03 -10.42 10.84
C ILE A 141 8.52 -9.00 11.07
N TYR A 142 8.63 -8.18 10.03
CA TYR A 142 8.08 -6.83 9.96
C TYR A 142 7.02 -6.82 8.86
N GLN A 143 5.75 -6.92 9.25
CA GLN A 143 4.64 -7.08 8.33
C GLN A 143 3.89 -5.76 8.17
N VAL A 144 3.81 -5.28 6.93
CA VAL A 144 3.13 -4.06 6.53
C VAL A 144 1.78 -4.40 5.92
N SER A 145 0.72 -4.08 6.62
CA SER A 145 -0.64 -4.18 6.09
C SER A 145 -0.97 -2.99 5.20
N LEU A 146 -1.51 -3.29 4.04
CA LEU A 146 -2.08 -2.33 3.09
C LEU A 146 -3.62 -2.35 3.11
N ASP A 147 -4.22 -2.87 4.19
CA ASP A 147 -5.67 -2.89 4.34
C ASP A 147 -6.26 -1.49 4.47
N ALA A 148 -7.34 -1.24 3.74
CA ALA A 148 -8.09 0.00 3.85
C ALA A 148 -8.90 0.06 5.15
N ASP A 149 -9.38 -1.10 5.62
CA ASP A 149 -10.17 -1.24 6.85
C ASP A 149 -9.25 -1.38 8.08
N GLU A 150 -9.26 -0.35 8.92
CA GLU A 150 -8.44 -0.32 10.13
C GLU A 150 -8.91 -1.33 11.19
N HIS A 151 -10.22 -1.51 11.32
CA HIS A 151 -10.77 -2.44 12.32
C HIS A 151 -10.41 -3.88 11.98
N PHE A 152 -10.58 -4.27 10.71
CA PHE A 152 -10.19 -5.59 10.25
C PHE A 152 -8.70 -5.85 10.43
N TRP A 153 -7.86 -4.86 10.09
CA TRP A 153 -6.42 -4.94 10.32
C TRP A 153 -6.09 -5.18 11.79
N LYS A 154 -6.65 -4.38 12.71
CA LYS A 154 -6.40 -4.52 14.15
C LYS A 154 -6.77 -5.89 14.67
N THR A 155 -7.96 -6.38 14.30
CA THR A 155 -8.45 -7.70 14.73
C THR A 155 -7.54 -8.84 14.26
N THR A 156 -6.99 -8.74 13.05
CA THR A 156 -6.08 -9.75 12.51
C THR A 156 -4.69 -9.64 13.12
N ALA A 157 -4.14 -8.43 13.21
CA ALA A 157 -2.81 -8.17 13.72
C ALA A 157 -2.64 -8.54 15.20
N ASP A 158 -3.70 -8.43 16.02
CA ASP A 158 -3.68 -8.76 17.44
C ASP A 158 -3.37 -10.25 17.71
N ASN A 159 -3.60 -11.10 16.74
CA ASN A 159 -3.35 -12.55 16.85
C ASN A 159 -1.97 -12.98 16.31
N LEU A 160 -1.15 -12.05 15.81
CA LEU A 160 0.12 -12.36 15.18
C LEU A 160 1.29 -12.03 16.14
N PRO A 161 2.29 -12.94 16.29
CA PRO A 161 3.34 -12.80 17.29
C PRO A 161 4.53 -11.93 16.86
N TRP A 162 4.43 -11.21 15.77
CA TRP A 162 5.48 -10.36 15.20
C TRP A 162 5.05 -8.91 15.04
N ILE A 163 5.93 -8.06 14.51
CA ILE A 163 5.65 -6.64 14.30
C ILE A 163 4.65 -6.49 13.14
N CYS A 164 3.46 -6.02 13.45
CA CYS A 164 2.40 -5.72 12.50
C CYS A 164 2.13 -4.22 12.47
N VAL A 165 2.43 -3.59 11.35
CA VAL A 165 2.19 -2.15 11.13
C VAL A 165 1.25 -1.94 9.95
N ARG A 166 0.66 -0.75 9.84
CA ARG A 166 -0.26 -0.43 8.75
C ARG A 166 0.13 0.85 8.03
N ASP A 167 0.10 0.82 6.70
CA ASP A 167 0.06 2.03 5.89
C ASP A 167 -1.40 2.33 5.49
N ALA A 168 -1.94 3.41 6.06
CA ALA A 168 -3.31 3.83 5.81
C ALA A 168 -3.57 4.27 4.35
N ASN A 169 -2.51 4.48 3.55
CA ASN A 169 -2.64 4.75 2.12
C ASN A 169 -2.99 3.49 1.30
N GLY A 170 -2.91 2.30 1.90
CA GLY A 170 -3.30 1.04 1.27
C GLY A 170 -2.52 0.79 -0.02
N ILE A 171 -3.24 0.51 -1.11
CA ILE A 171 -2.63 0.27 -2.43
C ILE A 171 -1.85 1.48 -2.99
N TYR A 172 -2.03 2.67 -2.42
CA TYR A 172 -1.30 3.90 -2.77
C TYR A 172 -0.14 4.18 -1.80
N SER A 173 0.30 3.17 -1.07
CA SER A 173 1.42 3.26 -0.15
C SER A 173 2.70 3.70 -0.87
N ASN A 174 3.28 4.82 -0.41
CA ASN A 174 4.58 5.25 -0.90
C ASN A 174 5.67 4.24 -0.53
N VAL A 175 5.54 3.63 0.64
CA VAL A 175 6.49 2.61 1.14
C VAL A 175 6.47 1.38 0.23
N ALA A 176 5.28 0.86 -0.12
CA ALA A 176 5.15 -0.23 -1.07
C ALA A 176 5.72 0.15 -2.45
N GLY A 177 5.49 1.40 -2.89
CA GLY A 177 6.07 1.93 -4.13
C GLY A 177 7.60 1.98 -4.11
N MET A 178 8.22 2.43 -3.02
CA MET A 178 9.68 2.47 -2.85
C MET A 178 10.32 1.08 -2.91
N TYR A 179 9.66 0.06 -2.35
CA TYR A 179 10.07 -1.34 -2.44
C TYR A 179 9.66 -2.01 -3.77
N ASN A 180 9.02 -1.26 -4.70
CA ASN A 180 8.50 -1.76 -5.97
C ASN A 180 7.60 -3.00 -5.79
N VAL A 181 6.71 -2.95 -4.80
CA VAL A 181 5.68 -3.96 -4.56
C VAL A 181 4.62 -3.85 -5.64
N LYS A 182 4.47 -4.87 -6.47
CA LYS A 182 3.50 -4.92 -7.58
C LYS A 182 2.25 -5.72 -7.22
N GLU A 183 2.43 -6.68 -6.32
CA GLU A 183 1.38 -7.61 -5.86
C GLU A 183 1.60 -7.94 -4.39
N VAL A 184 0.57 -8.42 -3.73
CA VAL A 184 0.62 -8.88 -2.34
C VAL A 184 0.05 -10.30 -2.24
N PRO A 185 0.65 -11.13 -1.38
CA PRO A 185 1.78 -10.85 -0.49
C PRO A 185 3.12 -10.71 -1.21
N SER A 186 4.01 -9.84 -0.71
CA SER A 186 5.38 -9.65 -1.20
C SER A 186 6.38 -9.70 -0.08
N LEU A 187 7.37 -10.60 -0.19
CA LEU A 187 8.40 -10.85 0.81
C LEU A 187 9.77 -10.28 0.39
N PHE A 188 10.49 -9.76 1.37
CA PHE A 188 11.86 -9.26 1.24
C PHE A 188 12.68 -9.75 2.42
N LEU A 189 13.81 -10.38 2.15
CA LEU A 189 14.74 -10.83 3.18
C LEU A 189 15.86 -9.79 3.34
N ILE A 190 16.01 -9.27 4.54
CA ILE A 190 17.04 -8.29 4.91
C ILE A 190 18.01 -8.98 5.86
N ASN A 191 19.30 -8.94 5.54
CA ASN A 191 20.34 -9.55 6.36
C ASN A 191 20.71 -8.69 7.59
N ARG A 192 21.59 -9.22 8.46
CA ARG A 192 22.03 -8.53 9.68
C ARG A 192 22.80 -7.22 9.41
N ASN A 193 23.33 -7.04 8.21
CA ASN A 193 23.99 -5.81 7.78
C ASN A 193 22.98 -4.78 7.22
N SER A 194 21.68 -5.02 7.36
CA SER A 194 20.60 -4.21 6.80
C SER A 194 20.71 -4.06 5.27
N GLN A 195 21.02 -5.15 4.59
CA GLN A 195 21.05 -5.20 3.13
C GLN A 195 19.98 -6.17 2.63
N LEU A 196 19.32 -5.82 1.54
CA LEU A 196 18.37 -6.69 0.88
C LEU A 196 19.09 -7.91 0.29
N SER A 197 18.78 -9.11 0.79
CA SER A 197 19.42 -10.37 0.38
C SER A 197 18.60 -11.15 -0.65
N ALA A 198 17.27 -11.12 -0.52
CA ALA A 198 16.38 -11.86 -1.42
C ALA A 198 15.02 -11.18 -1.51
N ARG A 199 14.27 -11.49 -2.55
CA ARG A 199 12.95 -10.95 -2.82
C ARG A 199 12.02 -12.03 -3.37
N GLY A 200 10.79 -12.12 -2.82
CA GLY A 200 9.73 -12.98 -3.34
C GLY A 200 10.14 -14.43 -3.48
N GLU A 201 9.93 -14.99 -4.66
CA GLU A 201 10.19 -16.40 -4.97
C GLU A 201 11.66 -16.85 -4.87
N THR A 202 12.58 -15.90 -4.74
CA THR A 202 14.01 -16.24 -4.53
C THR A 202 14.35 -16.56 -3.07
N ILE A 203 13.39 -16.36 -2.15
CA ILE A 203 13.50 -16.78 -0.76
C ILE A 203 13.20 -18.28 -0.73
N LYS A 204 14.27 -19.09 -0.77
CA LYS A 204 14.20 -20.55 -0.61
C LYS A 204 14.69 -20.94 0.77
N ASP A 205 14.19 -22.07 1.26
CA ASP A 205 14.56 -22.68 2.55
C ASP A 205 16.07 -22.84 2.76
#